data_bb73a618906defcf3d32297f1e6aaf40
#
_entry.id   bb73a618906defcf3d32297f1e6aaf40
#
_cell.length_a   1.000
_cell.length_b   1.000
_cell.length_c   1.000
_cell.angle_alpha   90.00
_cell.angle_beta   90.00
_cell.angle_gamma   90.00
#
_symmetry.space_group_name_H-M   'P 1'
#
loop_
_entity.id
_entity.type
_entity.pdbx_description
1 polymer ?
#
loop_
_entity_poly.entity_id
_entity_poly.type
_entity_poly.pdbx_seq_one_letter_code
_entity_poly.pdbx_strand_id
1 'polypeptide(L)'
;MANSSSALPSDPRWKRAVDLSSPAAKRSQDSLYIPSLSKILPSGLTRGSLIEASGVRSSGKTSLCMHILARATQNGEVCAVVDLHNSFHPDSAAASGVQLDRLLWIRCKCNPEYTMKAADLLLHAGGFGVVLLDLSEAQPRMLNRIPISYWYRFQRAIQNTPTILLICANAPQAKAASRHSLECQPQSISWFGQRPFTRLCGITTLARQKKLTTIHPEPLQISVA
;
A
#
# COMPACT_ATOMS: atom_id res chain seq x y z
N MET A 1 -27.09 18.57 23.28
CA MET A 1 -25.63 18.45 23.57
C MET A 1 -24.90 18.71 22.27
N ALA A 2 -24.19 19.82 22.20
CA ALA A 2 -23.60 20.34 20.99
C ALA A 2 -22.37 19.50 20.59
N ASN A 3 -22.38 19.03 19.34
CA ASN A 3 -21.28 18.35 18.70
C ASN A 3 -20.14 19.36 18.51
N SER A 4 -19.09 19.29 19.33
CA SER A 4 -17.90 20.12 19.16
C SER A 4 -17.18 19.65 17.91
N SER A 5 -17.47 20.28 16.78
CA SER A 5 -16.62 20.24 15.60
C SER A 5 -15.22 20.70 16.03
N SER A 6 -14.28 19.77 16.14
CA SER A 6 -12.88 20.08 16.35
C SER A 6 -12.36 20.81 15.11
N ALA A 7 -12.40 22.15 15.15
CA ALA A 7 -11.81 22.99 14.13
C ALA A 7 -10.31 22.68 14.07
N LEU A 8 -9.79 22.45 12.86
CA LEU A 8 -8.35 22.34 12.64
C LEU A 8 -7.66 23.64 13.11
N PRO A 9 -6.40 23.57 13.61
CA PRO A 9 -5.64 24.75 13.92
C PRO A 9 -5.63 25.73 12.75
N SER A 10 -5.73 27.00 13.01
CA SER A 10 -5.74 28.08 12.00
C SER A 10 -4.39 28.30 11.30
N ASP A 11 -3.39 27.47 11.55
CA ASP A 11 -2.09 27.50 10.91
C ASP A 11 -2.22 27.09 9.43
N PRO A 12 -1.82 27.95 8.46
CA PRO A 12 -1.95 27.69 7.03
C PRO A 12 -1.14 26.46 6.53
N ARG A 13 -0.25 25.94 7.36
CA ARG A 13 0.50 24.70 7.07
C ARG A 13 -0.37 23.44 7.23
N TRP A 14 -1.50 23.52 7.97
CA TRP A 14 -2.43 22.41 8.12
C TRP A 14 -3.45 22.40 6.99
N LYS A 15 -3.39 21.37 6.16
CA LYS A 15 -4.37 21.12 5.09
C LYS A 15 -5.05 19.79 5.33
N ARG A 16 -6.35 19.69 5.04
CA ARG A 16 -7.03 18.40 5.01
C ARG A 16 -6.54 17.58 3.82
N ALA A 17 -6.52 16.25 3.95
CA ALA A 17 -6.15 15.36 2.82
C ALA A 17 -7.02 15.64 1.57
N VAL A 18 -8.29 15.99 1.77
CA VAL A 18 -9.22 16.40 0.71
C VAL A 18 -8.77 17.68 0.00
N ASP A 19 -8.18 18.63 0.72
CA ASP A 19 -7.73 19.91 0.15
C ASP A 19 -6.43 19.76 -0.66
N LEU A 20 -5.68 18.68 -0.42
CA LEU A 20 -4.48 18.32 -1.17
C LEU A 20 -4.80 17.52 -2.43
N SER A 21 -5.99 16.95 -2.52
CA SER A 21 -6.45 16.25 -3.71
C SER A 21 -6.82 17.25 -4.80
N SER A 22 -6.15 17.18 -5.95
CA SER A 22 -6.50 18.01 -7.12
C SER A 22 -7.94 17.74 -7.55
N PRO A 23 -8.78 18.78 -7.81
CA PRO A 23 -10.18 18.57 -8.18
C PRO A 23 -10.40 18.02 -9.58
N ALA A 24 -9.39 17.78 -10.36
CA ALA A 24 -9.54 17.60 -11.80
C ALA A 24 -8.87 16.35 -12.39
N ALA A 25 -9.09 15.21 -11.83
CA ALA A 25 -9.17 14.04 -12.68
C ALA A 25 -10.52 13.39 -12.38
N LYS A 26 -11.44 13.40 -13.34
CA LYS A 26 -12.53 12.41 -13.39
C LYS A 26 -11.83 11.07 -13.26
N ARG A 27 -11.62 10.63 -12.02
CA ARG A 27 -10.96 9.37 -11.66
C ARG A 27 -11.74 8.32 -12.42
N SER A 28 -11.07 7.45 -13.13
CA SER A 28 -11.72 6.21 -13.53
C SER A 28 -12.19 5.61 -12.21
N GLN A 29 -13.50 5.75 -11.94
CA GLN A 29 -14.05 5.69 -10.59
C GLN A 29 -13.91 4.30 -9.96
N ASP A 30 -13.54 3.30 -10.79
CA ASP A 30 -13.65 1.90 -10.37
C ASP A 30 -12.31 1.21 -10.07
N SER A 31 -11.19 1.65 -10.65
CA SER A 31 -9.92 0.95 -10.45
C SER A 31 -8.67 1.83 -10.62
N LEU A 32 -7.59 1.45 -9.93
CA LEU A 32 -6.24 1.97 -10.14
C LEU A 32 -5.49 1.03 -11.08
N TYR A 33 -5.25 1.49 -12.30
CA TYR A 33 -4.52 0.69 -13.29
C TYR A 33 -3.02 0.74 -13.06
N ILE A 34 -2.40 -0.42 -12.92
CA ILE A 34 -0.97 -0.61 -12.74
C ILE A 34 -0.43 -1.40 -13.94
N PRO A 35 0.35 -0.79 -14.84
CA PRO A 35 0.83 -1.46 -16.05
C PRO A 35 1.56 -2.78 -15.79
N SER A 36 2.40 -2.83 -14.77
CA SER A 36 3.14 -4.04 -14.38
C SER A 36 2.23 -5.17 -13.89
N LEU A 37 1.02 -4.87 -13.41
CA LEU A 37 0.05 -5.87 -12.94
C LEU A 37 -0.99 -6.23 -14.01
N SER A 38 -0.94 -5.64 -15.22
CA SER A 38 -1.99 -5.79 -16.24
C SER A 38 -2.29 -7.23 -16.64
N LYS A 39 -1.29 -8.09 -16.62
CA LYS A 39 -1.48 -9.53 -16.94
C LYS A 39 -2.20 -10.28 -15.82
N ILE A 40 -2.00 -9.90 -14.56
CA ILE A 40 -2.60 -10.56 -13.38
C ILE A 40 -3.94 -9.92 -13.04
N LEU A 41 -4.02 -8.59 -13.18
CA LEU A 41 -5.19 -7.77 -12.88
C LEU A 41 -5.49 -6.84 -14.07
N PRO A 42 -6.07 -7.36 -15.16
CA PRO A 42 -6.35 -6.54 -16.35
C PRO A 42 -7.23 -5.33 -16.07
N SER A 43 -8.16 -5.46 -15.12
CA SER A 43 -9.06 -4.37 -14.69
C SER A 43 -8.42 -3.40 -13.69
N GLY A 44 -7.14 -3.63 -13.30
CA GLY A 44 -6.47 -2.86 -12.23
C GLY A 44 -6.95 -3.23 -10.82
N LEU A 45 -6.47 -2.45 -9.85
CA LEU A 45 -6.81 -2.60 -8.44
C LEU A 45 -8.14 -1.89 -8.14
N THR A 46 -9.13 -2.65 -7.72
CA THR A 46 -10.49 -2.13 -7.47
C THR A 46 -10.48 -1.10 -6.34
N ARG A 47 -11.10 0.05 -6.56
CA ARG A 47 -11.32 1.07 -5.52
C ARG A 47 -12.31 0.57 -4.46
N GLY A 48 -12.24 1.14 -3.26
CA GLY A 48 -13.10 0.72 -2.16
C GLY A 48 -12.82 -0.70 -1.68
N SER A 49 -11.62 -1.23 -1.91
CA SER A 49 -11.28 -2.60 -1.57
C SER A 49 -9.98 -2.75 -0.80
N LEU A 50 -9.89 -3.83 -0.06
CA LEU A 50 -8.70 -4.26 0.64
C LEU A 50 -7.90 -5.19 -0.28
N ILE A 51 -6.63 -4.87 -0.46
CA ILE A 51 -5.67 -5.60 -1.28
C ILE A 51 -4.50 -6.01 -0.41
N GLU A 52 -4.01 -7.20 -0.59
CA GLU A 52 -2.93 -7.75 0.20
C GLU A 52 -1.76 -8.17 -0.68
N ALA A 53 -0.58 -7.63 -0.39
CA ALA A 53 0.69 -8.06 -0.96
C ALA A 53 1.46 -8.85 0.10
N SER A 54 1.69 -10.13 -0.15
CA SER A 54 2.34 -11.03 0.80
C SER A 54 3.52 -11.77 0.16
N GLY A 55 4.48 -12.18 0.98
CA GLY A 55 5.65 -12.93 0.53
C GLY A 55 6.77 -12.89 1.56
N VAL A 56 7.72 -13.79 1.42
CA VAL A 56 8.92 -13.83 2.27
C VAL A 56 9.75 -12.55 2.15
N ARG A 57 10.75 -12.40 3.00
CA ARG A 57 11.73 -11.29 2.84
C ARG A 57 12.37 -11.36 1.44
N SER A 58 12.66 -10.20 0.88
CA SER A 58 13.23 -10.06 -0.48
C SER A 58 12.37 -10.65 -1.60
N SER A 59 11.08 -10.88 -1.37
CA SER A 59 10.15 -11.34 -2.41
C SER A 59 9.71 -10.26 -3.40
N GLY A 60 10.13 -9.00 -3.20
CA GLY A 60 9.68 -7.87 -4.03
C GLY A 60 8.32 -7.27 -3.61
N LYS A 61 7.68 -7.77 -2.54
CA LYS A 61 6.39 -7.25 -2.08
C LYS A 61 6.42 -5.74 -1.75
N THR A 62 7.49 -5.28 -1.09
CA THR A 62 7.66 -3.85 -0.77
C THR A 62 7.82 -3.02 -2.03
N SER A 63 8.61 -3.48 -3.00
CA SER A 63 8.76 -2.80 -4.29
C SER A 63 7.44 -2.74 -5.05
N LEU A 64 6.62 -3.80 -4.99
CA LEU A 64 5.27 -3.78 -5.54
C LEU A 64 4.40 -2.71 -4.86
N CYS A 65 4.44 -2.62 -3.52
CA CYS A 65 3.72 -1.59 -2.78
C CYS A 65 4.17 -0.17 -3.16
N MET A 66 5.49 0.05 -3.33
CA MET A 66 6.02 1.33 -3.79
C MET A 66 5.53 1.68 -5.20
N HIS A 67 5.46 0.73 -6.12
CA HIS A 67 4.91 0.95 -7.46
C HIS A 67 3.43 1.35 -7.43
N ILE A 68 2.64 0.74 -6.56
CA ILE A 68 1.23 1.10 -6.38
C ILE A 68 1.10 2.53 -5.83
N LEU A 69 1.89 2.88 -4.80
CA LEU A 69 1.94 4.24 -4.24
C LEU A 69 2.42 5.26 -5.27
N ALA A 70 3.48 4.94 -6.02
CA ALA A 70 4.00 5.80 -7.08
C ALA A 70 2.92 6.11 -8.11
N ARG A 71 2.21 5.09 -8.58
CA ARG A 71 1.14 5.28 -9.54
C ARG A 71 -0.01 6.14 -9.01
N ALA A 72 -0.42 5.94 -7.76
CA ALA A 72 -1.48 6.73 -7.13
C ALA A 72 -1.05 8.19 -6.94
N THR A 73 0.15 8.43 -6.40
CA THR A 73 0.66 9.79 -6.19
C THR A 73 0.89 10.54 -7.51
N GLN A 74 1.40 9.88 -8.55
CA GLN A 74 1.54 10.43 -9.91
C GLN A 74 0.20 10.79 -10.55
N ASN A 75 -0.87 10.08 -10.21
CA ASN A 75 -2.23 10.45 -10.60
C ASN A 75 -2.79 11.64 -9.79
N GLY A 76 -1.98 12.27 -8.94
CA GLY A 76 -2.39 13.42 -8.12
C GLY A 76 -3.11 13.04 -6.83
N GLU A 77 -3.12 11.77 -6.45
CA GLU A 77 -3.81 11.30 -5.24
C GLU A 77 -2.93 11.48 -3.99
N VAL A 78 -3.55 11.84 -2.89
CA VAL A 78 -2.89 11.80 -1.57
C VAL A 78 -2.90 10.37 -1.08
N CYS A 79 -1.75 9.88 -0.64
CA CYS A 79 -1.58 8.54 -0.09
C CYS A 79 -1.09 8.59 1.35
N ALA A 80 -1.24 7.49 2.08
CA ALA A 80 -0.69 7.35 3.42
C ALA A 80 0.06 6.03 3.59
N VAL A 81 1.10 6.06 4.42
CA VAL A 81 1.82 4.87 4.89
C VAL A 81 1.68 4.80 6.40
N VAL A 82 1.09 3.74 6.91
CA VAL A 82 1.05 3.39 8.33
C VAL A 82 2.11 2.33 8.57
N ASP A 83 3.21 2.73 9.17
CA ASP A 83 4.42 1.94 9.29
C ASP A 83 4.58 1.42 10.72
N LEU A 84 4.47 0.11 10.90
CA LEU A 84 4.57 -0.53 12.20
C LEU A 84 5.99 -0.47 12.77
N HIS A 85 7.01 -0.76 11.95
CA HIS A 85 8.39 -0.96 12.40
C HIS A 85 9.37 0.16 12.02
N ASN A 86 8.87 1.24 11.42
CA ASN A 86 9.70 2.32 10.89
C ASN A 86 10.66 1.82 9.78
N SER A 87 10.13 0.95 8.94
CA SER A 87 10.85 0.30 7.83
C SER A 87 10.71 1.03 6.49
N PHE A 88 9.78 1.97 6.40
CA PHE A 88 9.61 2.79 5.21
C PHE A 88 10.81 3.71 4.99
N HIS A 89 11.37 3.70 3.78
CA HIS A 89 12.52 4.50 3.40
C HIS A 89 12.12 5.54 2.34
N PRO A 90 11.99 6.84 2.71
CA PRO A 90 11.50 7.88 1.80
C PRO A 90 12.33 8.02 0.52
N ASP A 91 13.68 7.94 0.60
CA ASP A 91 14.54 8.08 -0.57
C ASP A 91 14.32 6.94 -1.57
N SER A 92 14.16 5.71 -1.07
CA SER A 92 13.82 4.56 -1.93
C SER A 92 12.42 4.67 -2.53
N ALA A 93 11.48 5.24 -1.80
CA ALA A 93 10.14 5.50 -2.30
C ALA A 93 10.17 6.56 -3.40
N ALA A 94 10.90 7.66 -3.20
CA ALA A 94 11.10 8.70 -4.21
C ALA A 94 11.79 8.15 -5.45
N ALA A 95 12.84 7.34 -5.29
CA ALA A 95 13.52 6.65 -6.39
C ALA A 95 12.59 5.69 -7.16
N SER A 96 11.57 5.12 -6.49
CA SER A 96 10.53 4.31 -7.13
C SER A 96 9.43 5.15 -7.79
N GLY A 97 9.53 6.49 -7.76
CA GLY A 97 8.59 7.41 -8.39
C GLY A 97 7.43 7.87 -7.50
N VAL A 98 7.47 7.60 -6.19
CA VAL A 98 6.47 8.13 -5.23
C VAL A 98 6.68 9.62 -5.04
N GLN A 99 5.62 10.42 -5.20
CA GLN A 99 5.63 11.85 -4.90
C GLN A 99 5.46 12.05 -3.40
N LEU A 100 6.55 12.40 -2.70
CA LEU A 100 6.58 12.50 -1.24
C LEU A 100 5.76 13.67 -0.69
N ASP A 101 5.56 14.71 -1.46
CA ASP A 101 4.67 15.85 -1.15
C ASP A 101 3.19 15.45 -1.07
N ARG A 102 2.84 14.27 -1.58
CA ARG A 102 1.50 13.67 -1.55
C ARG A 102 1.41 12.46 -0.63
N LEU A 103 2.42 12.25 0.22
CA LEU A 103 2.50 11.07 1.08
C LEU A 103 2.53 11.45 2.56
N LEU A 104 1.53 10.97 3.30
CA LEU A 104 1.52 11.03 4.77
C LEU A 104 2.18 9.77 5.33
N TRP A 105 3.25 9.93 6.11
CA TRP A 105 3.91 8.80 6.77
C TRP A 105 3.67 8.83 8.28
N ILE A 106 3.02 7.78 8.80
CA ILE A 106 2.71 7.58 10.22
C ILE A 106 3.58 6.46 10.77
N ARG A 107 4.45 6.78 11.70
CA ARG A 107 5.36 5.85 12.37
C ARG A 107 4.76 5.36 13.69
N CYS A 108 4.50 4.05 13.79
CA CYS A 108 3.79 3.46 14.93
C CYS A 108 4.70 2.85 16.00
N LYS A 109 6.02 3.00 15.89
CA LYS A 109 7.01 2.63 16.91
C LYS A 109 6.86 1.18 17.42
N CYS A 110 6.67 0.23 16.54
CA CYS A 110 6.48 -1.20 16.83
C CYS A 110 5.24 -1.50 17.69
N ASN A 111 4.24 -0.61 17.72
CA ASN A 111 3.01 -0.81 18.48
C ASN A 111 1.86 -1.20 17.54
N PRO A 112 1.41 -2.47 17.55
CA PRO A 112 0.35 -2.92 16.65
C PRO A 112 -1.00 -2.27 16.95
N GLU A 113 -1.31 -1.94 18.20
CA GLU A 113 -2.55 -1.27 18.57
C GLU A 113 -2.61 0.15 17.97
N TYR A 114 -1.51 0.91 18.07
CA TYR A 114 -1.42 2.23 17.45
C TYR A 114 -1.49 2.13 15.92
N THR A 115 -0.87 1.10 15.35
CA THR A 115 -0.92 0.85 13.90
C THR A 115 -2.35 0.62 13.42
N MET A 116 -3.11 -0.22 14.12
CA MET A 116 -4.50 -0.50 13.76
C MET A 116 -5.40 0.73 13.99
N LYS A 117 -5.18 1.49 15.07
CA LYS A 117 -5.90 2.74 15.33
C LYS A 117 -5.60 3.82 14.28
N ALA A 118 -4.33 3.98 13.90
CA ALA A 118 -3.94 4.94 12.87
C ALA A 118 -4.56 4.59 11.52
N ALA A 119 -4.52 3.32 11.13
CA ALA A 119 -5.18 2.87 9.91
C ALA A 119 -6.68 3.14 9.95
N ASP A 120 -7.35 2.81 11.06
CA ASP A 120 -8.78 3.05 11.25
C ASP A 120 -9.16 4.53 11.08
N LEU A 121 -8.40 5.43 11.71
CA LEU A 121 -8.61 6.87 11.62
C LEU A 121 -8.46 7.37 10.18
N LEU A 122 -7.44 6.94 9.45
CA LEU A 122 -7.23 7.35 8.07
C LEU A 122 -8.35 6.88 7.14
N LEU A 123 -8.79 5.62 7.32
CA LEU A 123 -9.85 5.05 6.48
C LEU A 123 -11.20 5.74 6.70
N HIS A 124 -11.49 6.16 7.94
CA HIS A 124 -12.70 6.93 8.25
C HIS A 124 -12.58 8.43 7.90
N ALA A 125 -11.38 9.01 7.97
CA ALA A 125 -11.16 10.39 7.55
C ALA A 125 -11.39 10.57 6.03
N GLY A 126 -11.07 9.54 5.24
CA GLY A 126 -11.21 9.59 3.78
C GLY A 126 -10.21 10.52 3.10
N GLY A 127 -10.38 10.74 1.79
CA GLY A 127 -9.52 11.63 1.00
C GLY A 127 -8.23 10.99 0.48
N PHE A 128 -7.92 9.77 0.88
CA PHE A 128 -6.75 9.03 0.42
C PHE A 128 -7.08 8.15 -0.79
N GLY A 129 -6.17 8.12 -1.78
CA GLY A 129 -6.25 7.17 -2.88
C GLY A 129 -5.78 5.78 -2.47
N VAL A 130 -4.62 5.72 -1.79
CA VAL A 130 -4.06 4.48 -1.24
C VAL A 130 -3.62 4.72 0.20
N VAL A 131 -4.00 3.82 1.09
CA VAL A 131 -3.45 3.71 2.44
C VAL A 131 -2.67 2.40 2.52
N LEU A 132 -1.34 2.49 2.64
CA LEU A 132 -0.47 1.34 2.85
C LEU A 132 -0.35 1.05 4.34
N LEU A 133 -0.69 -0.15 4.75
CA LEU A 133 -0.43 -0.70 6.08
C LEU A 133 0.78 -1.62 6.00
N ASP A 134 1.94 -1.13 6.44
CA ASP A 134 3.19 -1.89 6.37
C ASP A 134 3.41 -2.73 7.63
N LEU A 135 3.24 -4.03 7.47
CA LEU A 135 3.43 -5.08 8.47
C LEU A 135 4.57 -6.04 8.07
N SER A 136 5.40 -5.66 7.08
CA SER A 136 6.39 -6.54 6.46
C SER A 136 7.46 -7.05 7.42
N GLU A 137 7.80 -6.29 8.45
CA GLU A 137 8.76 -6.67 9.48
C GLU A 137 8.10 -7.23 10.75
N ALA A 138 6.77 -7.34 10.78
CA ALA A 138 6.05 -7.82 11.94
C ALA A 138 6.26 -9.31 12.19
N GLN A 139 6.47 -9.66 13.45
CA GLN A 139 6.57 -11.05 13.85
C GLN A 139 5.20 -11.75 13.72
N PRO A 140 5.15 -13.03 13.26
CA PRO A 140 3.89 -13.76 13.12
C PRO A 140 3.05 -13.80 14.40
N ARG A 141 3.70 -13.93 15.57
CA ARG A 141 3.03 -13.93 16.87
C ARG A 141 2.29 -12.62 17.16
N MET A 142 2.82 -11.50 16.70
CA MET A 142 2.19 -10.18 16.83
C MET A 142 0.98 -10.06 15.90
N LEU A 143 1.11 -10.47 14.66
CA LEU A 143 0.05 -10.43 13.67
C LEU A 143 -1.12 -11.34 14.02
N ASN A 144 -0.85 -12.53 14.58
CA ASN A 144 -1.88 -13.47 15.01
C ASN A 144 -2.76 -12.94 16.16
N ARG A 145 -2.33 -11.88 16.86
CA ARG A 145 -3.13 -11.21 17.90
C ARG A 145 -4.10 -10.19 17.34
N ILE A 146 -3.96 -9.81 16.06
CA ILE A 146 -4.89 -8.88 15.43
C ILE A 146 -6.20 -9.63 15.14
N PRO A 147 -7.32 -9.24 15.79
CA PRO A 147 -8.60 -9.89 15.55
C PRO A 147 -9.03 -9.75 14.09
N ILE A 148 -9.59 -10.80 13.53
CA ILE A 148 -10.05 -10.82 12.14
C ILE A 148 -11.13 -9.75 11.87
N SER A 149 -11.85 -9.34 12.90
CA SER A 149 -12.88 -8.30 12.84
C SER A 149 -12.35 -6.95 12.39
N TYR A 150 -11.06 -6.63 12.65
CA TYR A 150 -10.44 -5.40 12.16
C TYR A 150 -10.43 -5.33 10.64
N TRP A 151 -10.10 -6.44 9.96
CA TRP A 151 -10.05 -6.49 8.49
C TRP A 151 -11.41 -6.27 7.86
N TYR A 152 -12.47 -6.87 8.42
CA TYR A 152 -13.84 -6.64 7.97
C TYR A 152 -14.31 -5.21 8.26
N ARG A 153 -13.91 -4.63 9.40
CA ARG A 153 -14.21 -3.24 9.73
C ARG A 153 -13.55 -2.30 8.74
N PHE A 154 -12.28 -2.50 8.42
CA PHE A 154 -11.55 -1.72 7.42
C PHE A 154 -12.18 -1.86 6.03
N GLN A 155 -12.53 -3.07 5.62
CA GLN A 155 -13.22 -3.30 4.37
C GLN A 155 -14.55 -2.50 4.29
N ARG A 156 -15.34 -2.49 5.37
CA ARG A 156 -16.58 -1.70 5.42
C ARG A 156 -16.32 -0.21 5.38
N ALA A 157 -15.29 0.28 6.07
CA ALA A 157 -14.95 1.70 6.10
C ALA A 157 -14.59 2.25 4.71
N ILE A 158 -13.93 1.44 3.86
CA ILE A 158 -13.53 1.87 2.51
C ILE A 158 -14.54 1.53 1.43
N GLN A 159 -15.51 0.65 1.70
CA GLN A 159 -16.56 0.29 0.76
C GLN A 159 -17.27 1.58 0.28
N ASN A 160 -17.46 1.72 -1.02
CA ASN A 160 -18.02 2.93 -1.65
C ASN A 160 -17.16 4.20 -1.54
N THR A 161 -15.88 4.07 -1.17
CA THR A 161 -14.91 5.17 -1.22
C THR A 161 -13.89 4.92 -2.36
N PRO A 162 -13.16 5.94 -2.81
CA PRO A 162 -12.07 5.74 -3.78
C PRO A 162 -10.80 5.14 -3.15
N THR A 163 -10.78 4.93 -1.84
CA THR A 163 -9.59 4.48 -1.10
C THR A 163 -9.31 2.99 -1.33
N ILE A 164 -8.06 2.66 -1.58
CA ILE A 164 -7.54 1.30 -1.54
C ILE A 164 -6.78 1.12 -0.22
N LEU A 165 -7.13 0.12 0.58
CA LEU A 165 -6.29 -0.33 1.68
C LEU A 165 -5.35 -1.41 1.17
N LEU A 166 -4.05 -1.09 1.12
CA LEU A 166 -3.00 -2.01 0.71
C LEU A 166 -2.27 -2.54 1.95
N ILE A 167 -2.26 -3.85 2.15
CA ILE A 167 -1.54 -4.49 3.25
C ILE A 167 -0.26 -5.12 2.71
N CYS A 168 0.88 -4.80 3.31
CA CYS A 168 2.16 -5.44 3.04
C CYS A 168 2.56 -6.32 4.22
N ALA A 169 2.66 -7.63 4.05
CA ALA A 169 2.98 -8.57 5.12
C ALA A 169 3.79 -9.78 4.63
N ASN A 170 4.40 -10.54 5.55
CA ASN A 170 5.14 -11.76 5.18
C ASN A 170 4.23 -12.93 4.81
N ALA A 171 3.01 -12.93 5.33
CA ALA A 171 1.97 -13.92 5.03
C ALA A 171 0.60 -13.24 4.99
N PRO A 172 -0.39 -13.84 4.30
CA PRO A 172 -1.73 -13.29 4.22
C PRO A 172 -2.38 -13.11 5.60
N GLN A 173 -2.90 -11.90 5.88
CA GLN A 173 -3.52 -11.51 7.15
C GLN A 173 -5.03 -11.36 7.03
N ALA A 174 -5.48 -10.67 5.98
CA ALA A 174 -6.89 -10.29 5.82
C ALA A 174 -7.79 -11.42 5.30
N LYS A 175 -7.22 -12.52 4.83
CA LYS A 175 -7.94 -13.72 4.38
C LYS A 175 -9.13 -13.40 3.44
N ALA A 176 -10.37 -13.72 3.88
CA ALA A 176 -11.58 -13.49 3.11
C ALA A 176 -11.96 -12.01 2.96
N ALA A 177 -11.47 -11.12 3.84
CA ALA A 177 -11.72 -9.68 3.74
C ALA A 177 -10.96 -9.02 2.58
N SER A 178 -9.86 -9.62 2.10
CA SER A 178 -9.14 -9.08 0.94
C SER A 178 -9.85 -9.43 -0.37
N ARG A 179 -10.00 -8.42 -1.26
CA ARG A 179 -10.52 -8.64 -2.62
C ARG A 179 -9.46 -9.29 -3.51
N HIS A 180 -8.22 -8.78 -3.44
CA HIS A 180 -7.08 -9.32 -4.16
C HIS A 180 -5.98 -9.67 -3.16
N SER A 181 -5.47 -10.89 -3.26
CA SER A 181 -4.31 -11.35 -2.48
C SER A 181 -3.20 -11.69 -3.46
N LEU A 182 -2.18 -10.83 -3.51
CA LEU A 182 -1.02 -10.94 -4.38
C LEU A 182 0.11 -11.60 -3.58
N GLU A 183 0.44 -12.82 -3.95
CA GLU A 183 1.57 -13.52 -3.36
C GLU A 183 2.81 -13.28 -4.21
N CYS A 184 3.83 -12.65 -3.61
CA CYS A 184 5.10 -12.34 -4.24
C CYS A 184 6.14 -13.42 -3.92
N GLN A 185 6.82 -13.90 -4.94
CA GLN A 185 7.92 -14.87 -4.81
C GLN A 185 9.15 -14.34 -5.55
N PRO A 186 10.35 -14.38 -4.94
CA PRO A 186 11.55 -13.92 -5.61
C PRO A 186 11.87 -14.86 -6.78
N GLN A 187 12.17 -14.29 -7.95
CA GLN A 187 12.57 -15.06 -9.13
C GLN A 187 14.02 -14.82 -9.47
N SER A 188 14.42 -13.57 -9.69
CA SER A 188 15.79 -13.22 -10.04
C SER A 188 16.13 -11.82 -9.57
N ILE A 189 17.41 -11.59 -9.37
CA ILE A 189 17.97 -10.28 -9.00
C ILE A 189 18.95 -9.89 -10.09
N SER A 190 18.78 -8.70 -10.65
CA SER A 190 19.66 -8.15 -11.68
C SER A 190 20.67 -7.20 -11.04
N TRP A 191 21.95 -7.43 -11.30
CA TRP A 191 23.04 -6.59 -10.84
C TRP A 191 23.72 -5.92 -12.02
N PHE A 192 24.14 -4.68 -11.86
CA PHE A 192 24.97 -3.95 -12.81
C PHE A 192 26.34 -3.65 -12.21
N GLY A 193 27.39 -3.72 -13.04
CA GLY A 193 28.77 -3.45 -12.63
C GLY A 193 29.59 -4.73 -12.39
N GLN A 194 30.87 -4.55 -12.14
CA GLN A 194 31.82 -5.61 -11.82
C GLN A 194 32.15 -5.59 -10.32
N ARG A 195 32.37 -6.79 -9.74
CA ARG A 195 32.81 -6.85 -8.33
C ARG A 195 34.12 -6.08 -8.14
N PRO A 196 34.28 -5.32 -7.00
CA PRO A 196 33.37 -5.25 -5.87
C PRO A 196 32.25 -4.19 -5.99
N PHE A 197 32.15 -3.46 -7.07
CA PHE A 197 31.25 -2.32 -7.26
C PHE A 197 29.97 -2.71 -8.03
N THR A 198 29.25 -3.71 -7.53
CA THR A 198 27.96 -4.09 -8.12
C THR A 198 26.82 -3.28 -7.50
N ARG A 199 25.91 -2.81 -8.36
CA ARG A 199 24.68 -2.10 -7.95
C ARG A 199 23.47 -2.96 -8.32
N LEU A 200 22.48 -3.02 -7.40
CA LEU A 200 21.21 -3.65 -7.68
C LEU A 200 20.44 -2.82 -8.72
N CYS A 201 20.06 -3.43 -9.84
CA CYS A 201 19.34 -2.77 -10.92
C CYS A 201 17.89 -3.16 -11.01
N GLY A 202 17.54 -4.33 -10.54
CA GLY A 202 16.17 -4.79 -10.63
C GLY A 202 15.91 -6.09 -9.87
N ILE A 203 14.67 -6.28 -9.52
CA ILE A 203 14.17 -7.52 -8.93
C ILE A 203 13.05 -8.01 -9.82
N THR A 204 13.15 -9.25 -10.28
CA THR A 204 12.03 -9.93 -10.94
C THR A 204 11.29 -10.70 -9.87
N THR A 205 10.02 -10.41 -9.73
CA THR A 205 9.14 -11.03 -8.75
C THR A 205 8.03 -11.76 -9.48
N LEU A 206 7.78 -13.00 -9.11
CA LEU A 206 6.56 -13.68 -9.52
C LEU A 206 5.43 -13.25 -8.60
N ALA A 207 4.40 -12.62 -9.15
CA ALA A 207 3.19 -12.35 -8.42
C ALA A 207 2.06 -13.22 -8.94
N ARG A 208 1.29 -13.80 -8.03
CA ARG A 208 0.09 -14.55 -8.35
C ARG A 208 -1.08 -14.11 -7.52
N GLN A 209 -2.26 -14.14 -8.10
CA GLN A 209 -3.49 -13.87 -7.36
C GLN A 209 -4.03 -15.17 -6.74
N LYS A 210 -4.10 -15.22 -5.43
CA LYS A 210 -4.43 -16.46 -4.70
C LYS A 210 -5.90 -16.90 -4.79
N LYS A 211 -6.81 -15.99 -5.17
CA LYS A 211 -8.26 -16.27 -5.22
C LYS A 211 -8.79 -16.76 -6.56
N LEU A 212 -7.99 -16.72 -7.63
CA LEU A 212 -8.38 -17.29 -8.92
C LEU A 212 -7.66 -18.62 -9.12
N THR A 213 -8.41 -19.66 -9.30
CA THR A 213 -7.96 -21.06 -9.37
C THR A 213 -7.11 -21.38 -10.61
N THR A 214 -6.88 -20.43 -11.51
CA THR A 214 -6.33 -20.71 -12.86
C THR A 214 -5.36 -19.66 -13.37
N ILE A 215 -4.58 -18.98 -12.53
CA ILE A 215 -3.61 -18.02 -13.04
C ILE A 215 -2.20 -18.54 -12.82
N HIS A 216 -1.48 -18.73 -13.94
CA HIS A 216 -0.05 -18.95 -13.94
C HIS A 216 0.65 -17.72 -13.31
N PRO A 217 1.67 -17.94 -12.46
CA PRO A 217 2.44 -16.84 -11.92
C PRO A 217 3.13 -16.08 -13.06
N GLU A 218 2.92 -14.76 -13.11
CA GLU A 218 3.54 -13.90 -14.11
C GLU A 218 4.71 -13.13 -13.51
N PRO A 219 5.83 -13.04 -14.24
CA PRO A 219 6.98 -12.28 -13.79
C PRO A 219 6.68 -10.77 -13.82
N LEU A 220 6.85 -10.12 -12.69
CA LEU A 220 6.85 -8.67 -12.56
C LEU A 220 8.30 -8.19 -12.55
N GLN A 221 8.69 -7.42 -13.55
CA GLN A 221 9.95 -6.70 -13.52
C GLN A 221 9.77 -5.38 -12.78
N ILE A 222 10.47 -5.23 -11.68
CA ILE A 222 10.47 -4.01 -10.88
C ILE A 222 11.88 -3.44 -10.99
N SER A 223 12.02 -2.31 -11.69
CA SER A 223 13.28 -1.58 -11.74
C SER A 223 13.52 -0.91 -10.40
N VAL A 224 14.73 -1.09 -9.87
CA VAL A 224 15.20 -0.35 -8.69
C VAL A 224 16.08 0.77 -9.23
N ALA A 225 15.63 2.00 -9.04
CA ALA A 225 16.37 3.19 -9.46
C ALA A 225 17.56 3.48 -8.55
#